data_3913e081560146723b9cdb80f05f4d01
#
_entry.id   3913e081560146723b9cdb80f05f4d01
#
_cell.length_a   1.000
_cell.length_b   1.000
_cell.length_c   1.000
_cell.angle_alpha   90.00
_cell.angle_beta   90.00
_cell.angle_gamma   90.00
#
_symmetry.space_group_name_H-M   'P 1'
#
loop_
_entity.id
_entity.type
_entity.pdbx_description
1 polymer ?
#
loop_
_entity_poly.entity_id
_entity_poly.type
_entity_poly.pdbx_seq_one_letter_code
_entity_poly.pdbx_strand_id
1 'polypeptide(L)'
;MLNSLVNNLNYNEAEELENILNSKNITTVYQPIVSLLYGEIIGYEALSRGPIDSPLQNPDKLFNAAQVYNKTWELEQLCRIKAIKRATNIEKNKYLFINVDPHIFKDEKFKKGFTKEFLAEHNMSPDCIIFEITEKTCIEDYRGFKQALSNYVDQGYKIAIDDTGSGYSGLKMLNETKPHYVKIDMDLIRDINEDSFKQSLVECFVKLSEATNMKLIAEGIETEEELRTLVNLGVYAGQGFLLSRPAGTFLDIPNHIKDLIIRCNKFKDNVYHNYQSSSIGEIVRHDSPFGPKTYCGDIKEYFDSNDITGACIVNNDVPLGLIMKHTLDSALATKYGVAIFTKRPVSLVMDTNPLIVDYNTPVTEVSRLAMCRKTQNIYDYIIVTNNNKYYGMVTIRSLLNYTTMLECNYARQLNPLTELPGNTAIQNTIMNIIKTKRKCCILYLDLDNFKIYNDTYGFENGDRILKYTAQLIQSEIKSLFPYNGFIGHIGGDDFVSILENPIEECEEVCEKIIKKFNDGILNFFNEKDRGNRYITATDRYGKNGIFPLTSLSIAGIYGELNNCSNSQEVGVAVAAIKKEVKCVLGSCYSIKQVN
;
A
#
# COMPACT_ATOMS: atom_id res chain seq x y z
N MET A 1 0.98 12.72 -57.10
CA MET A 1 -0.22 13.05 -56.29
C MET A 1 -0.07 12.66 -54.79
N LEU A 2 0.44 11.50 -54.43
CA LEU A 2 0.66 11.18 -53.01
C LEU A 2 1.68 12.09 -52.30
N ASN A 3 2.80 12.45 -52.97
CA ASN A 3 3.80 13.35 -52.40
C ASN A 3 3.31 14.81 -52.22
N SER A 4 2.37 15.28 -53.05
CA SER A 4 1.78 16.61 -52.88
C SER A 4 0.74 16.69 -51.76
N LEU A 5 0.06 15.60 -51.45
CA LEU A 5 -0.85 15.51 -50.30
C LEU A 5 -0.10 15.42 -48.98
N VAL A 6 1.01 14.69 -48.91
CA VAL A 6 1.87 14.59 -47.72
C VAL A 6 2.52 15.93 -47.40
N ASN A 7 3.02 16.66 -48.42
CA ASN A 7 3.63 17.98 -48.22
C ASN A 7 2.60 19.06 -47.79
N ASN A 8 1.36 18.99 -48.24
CA ASN A 8 0.33 19.93 -47.83
C ASN A 8 -0.16 19.66 -46.36
N LEU A 9 -0.18 18.40 -45.93
CA LEU A 9 -0.48 18.06 -44.54
C LEU A 9 0.62 18.53 -43.56
N ASN A 10 1.91 18.37 -43.96
CA ASN A 10 3.04 18.79 -43.12
C ASN A 10 3.19 20.34 -43.06
N TYR A 11 2.86 21.06 -44.09
CA TYR A 11 2.89 22.53 -44.09
C TYR A 11 1.81 23.11 -43.17
N ASN A 12 0.64 22.52 -43.15
CA ASN A 12 -0.47 22.94 -42.28
C ASN A 12 -0.18 22.63 -40.76
N GLU A 13 0.52 21.55 -40.46
CA GLU A 13 0.88 21.16 -39.10
C GLU A 13 1.91 22.13 -38.46
N ALA A 14 2.91 22.58 -39.21
CA ALA A 14 3.89 23.55 -38.73
C ALA A 14 3.25 24.92 -38.44
N GLU A 15 2.38 25.41 -39.35
CA GLU A 15 1.64 26.64 -39.17
C GLU A 15 0.68 26.57 -37.97
N GLU A 16 -0.01 25.46 -37.81
CA GLU A 16 -0.89 25.24 -36.68
C GLU A 16 -0.13 25.24 -35.34
N LEU A 17 1.04 24.58 -35.29
CA LEU A 17 1.89 24.60 -34.08
C LEU A 17 2.35 26.04 -33.76
N GLU A 18 2.79 26.82 -34.76
CA GLU A 18 3.18 28.20 -34.52
C GLU A 18 2.00 29.06 -34.05
N ASN A 19 0.82 28.88 -34.61
CA ASN A 19 -0.41 29.55 -34.16
C ASN A 19 -0.72 29.22 -32.70
N ILE A 20 -0.61 27.94 -32.28
CA ILE A 20 -0.80 27.50 -30.92
C ILE A 20 0.20 28.18 -29.97
N LEU A 21 1.48 28.20 -30.33
CA LEU A 21 2.53 28.78 -29.50
C LEU A 21 2.36 30.31 -29.36
N ASN A 22 2.07 31.00 -30.47
CA ASN A 22 1.89 32.47 -30.50
C ASN A 22 0.64 32.93 -29.76
N SER A 23 -0.49 32.23 -29.95
CA SER A 23 -1.74 32.51 -29.25
C SER A 23 -1.77 31.99 -27.81
N LYS A 24 -0.79 31.15 -27.43
CA LYS A 24 -0.74 30.45 -26.15
C LYS A 24 -2.01 29.65 -25.84
N ASN A 25 -2.65 29.13 -26.90
CA ASN A 25 -3.91 28.41 -26.81
C ASN A 25 -3.69 26.93 -26.49
N ILE A 26 -3.22 26.65 -25.27
CA ILE A 26 -3.10 25.31 -24.68
C ILE A 26 -3.97 25.25 -23.43
N THR A 27 -4.67 24.15 -23.25
CA THR A 27 -5.43 23.86 -22.05
C THR A 27 -4.73 22.77 -21.25
N THR A 28 -4.87 22.82 -19.93
CA THR A 28 -4.39 21.78 -19.02
C THR A 28 -5.58 21.13 -18.35
N VAL A 29 -5.65 19.82 -18.35
CA VAL A 29 -6.59 19.01 -17.56
C VAL A 29 -5.80 18.28 -16.48
N TYR A 30 -6.48 17.95 -15.39
CA TYR A 30 -5.86 17.33 -14.22
C TYR A 30 -6.51 15.99 -13.95
N GLN A 31 -5.67 14.97 -13.72
CA GLN A 31 -6.15 13.66 -13.32
C GLN A 31 -5.64 13.33 -11.93
N PRO A 32 -6.52 12.93 -10.98
CA PRO A 32 -6.10 12.62 -9.63
C PRO A 32 -5.25 11.36 -9.56
N ILE A 33 -4.22 11.40 -8.72
CA ILE A 33 -3.43 10.26 -8.28
C ILE A 33 -3.83 9.98 -6.84
N VAL A 34 -4.29 8.76 -6.57
CA VAL A 34 -4.98 8.38 -5.34
C VAL A 34 -4.16 7.38 -4.55
N SER A 35 -4.01 7.60 -3.27
CA SER A 35 -3.44 6.61 -2.34
C SER A 35 -4.30 5.35 -2.31
N LEU A 36 -3.74 4.21 -2.66
CA LEU A 36 -4.41 2.92 -2.55
C LEU A 36 -4.41 2.37 -1.11
N LEU A 37 -3.83 3.10 -0.16
CA LEU A 37 -3.88 2.80 1.27
C LEU A 37 -5.07 3.47 1.96
N TYR A 38 -5.35 4.73 1.61
CA TYR A 38 -6.32 5.56 2.35
C TYR A 38 -7.49 6.05 1.50
N GLY A 39 -7.46 5.87 0.18
CA GLY A 39 -8.45 6.44 -0.73
C GLY A 39 -8.41 7.97 -0.80
N GLU A 40 -7.27 8.59 -0.43
CA GLU A 40 -7.08 10.04 -0.47
C GLU A 40 -6.26 10.43 -1.69
N ILE A 41 -6.57 11.59 -2.26
CA ILE A 41 -5.78 12.13 -3.37
C ILE A 41 -4.43 12.59 -2.83
N ILE A 42 -3.33 12.09 -3.42
CA ILE A 42 -1.97 12.51 -3.11
C ILE A 42 -1.48 13.66 -3.99
N GLY A 43 -2.06 13.80 -5.17
CA GLY A 43 -1.70 14.81 -6.15
C GLY A 43 -2.51 14.70 -7.43
N TYR A 44 -2.15 15.50 -8.40
CA TYR A 44 -2.77 15.51 -9.73
C TYR A 44 -1.70 15.55 -10.82
N GLU A 45 -1.90 14.77 -11.87
CA GLU A 45 -1.11 14.87 -13.08
C GLU A 45 -1.67 15.93 -14.00
N ALA A 46 -0.81 16.84 -14.45
CA ALA A 46 -1.14 17.93 -15.38
C ALA A 46 -0.94 17.47 -16.83
N LEU A 47 -2.04 17.24 -17.52
CA LEU A 47 -2.09 16.76 -18.88
C LEU A 47 -2.42 17.88 -19.85
N SER A 48 -1.49 18.25 -20.72
CA SER A 48 -1.69 19.30 -21.71
C SER A 48 -2.54 18.84 -22.88
N ARG A 49 -3.34 19.76 -23.43
CA ARG A 49 -4.18 19.54 -24.60
C ARG A 49 -4.07 20.73 -25.54
N GLY A 50 -3.92 20.47 -26.82
CA GLY A 50 -4.05 21.49 -27.85
C GLY A 50 -5.49 22.02 -27.96
N PRO A 51 -5.74 23.03 -28.83
CA PRO A 51 -7.08 23.59 -29.01
C PRO A 51 -8.09 22.53 -29.44
N ILE A 52 -9.37 22.67 -29.04
CA ILE A 52 -10.43 21.65 -29.23
C ILE A 52 -10.53 21.42 -30.72
N ASP A 53 -10.64 22.02 -31.64
CA ASP A 53 -10.84 21.69 -33.05
C ASP A 53 -9.54 21.58 -33.86
N SER A 54 -8.39 21.56 -33.19
CA SER A 54 -7.08 21.46 -33.83
C SER A 54 -6.71 19.99 -34.11
N PRO A 55 -6.04 19.69 -35.26
CA PRO A 55 -5.40 18.39 -35.49
C PRO A 55 -4.36 18.04 -34.42
N LEU A 56 -3.82 19.07 -33.72
CA LEU A 56 -2.84 18.95 -32.64
C LEU A 56 -3.50 18.96 -31.24
N GLN A 57 -4.81 18.66 -31.12
CA GLN A 57 -5.50 18.56 -29.84
C GLN A 57 -4.92 17.44 -28.97
N ASN A 58 -4.59 16.29 -29.60
CA ASN A 58 -3.97 15.15 -28.91
C ASN A 58 -2.55 15.50 -28.50
N PRO A 59 -2.13 15.25 -27.21
CA PRO A 59 -0.80 15.58 -26.73
C PRO A 59 0.32 14.89 -27.52
N ASP A 60 0.17 13.62 -27.90
CA ASP A 60 1.21 12.90 -28.65
C ASP A 60 1.49 13.58 -29.99
N LYS A 61 0.44 13.98 -30.71
CA LYS A 61 0.60 14.71 -31.97
C LYS A 61 1.24 16.09 -31.76
N LEU A 62 0.82 16.80 -30.71
CA LEU A 62 1.31 18.11 -30.38
C LEU A 62 2.80 18.08 -30.04
N PHE A 63 3.24 17.16 -29.17
CA PHE A 63 4.65 17.03 -28.79
C PHE A 63 5.51 16.47 -29.92
N ASN A 64 5.00 15.52 -30.72
CA ASN A 64 5.69 15.04 -31.93
C ASN A 64 5.91 16.16 -32.95
N ALA A 65 4.90 16.98 -33.22
CA ALA A 65 5.04 18.15 -34.08
C ALA A 65 6.10 19.12 -33.52
N ALA A 66 6.07 19.40 -32.22
CA ALA A 66 7.07 20.26 -31.58
C ALA A 66 8.49 19.71 -31.71
N GLN A 67 8.69 18.42 -31.64
CA GLN A 67 9.98 17.76 -31.85
C GLN A 67 10.45 17.87 -33.30
N VAL A 68 9.56 17.55 -34.26
CA VAL A 68 9.87 17.64 -35.70
C VAL A 68 10.27 19.06 -36.12
N TYR A 69 9.60 20.10 -35.59
CA TYR A 69 9.83 21.50 -35.94
C TYR A 69 10.75 22.24 -34.95
N ASN A 70 11.48 21.53 -34.08
CA ASN A 70 12.43 22.11 -33.11
C ASN A 70 11.79 23.18 -32.19
N LYS A 71 10.58 22.94 -31.70
CA LYS A 71 9.81 23.83 -30.82
C LYS A 71 9.50 23.18 -29.45
N THR A 72 10.19 22.12 -29.09
CA THR A 72 9.93 21.35 -27.85
C THR A 72 10.04 22.23 -26.62
N TRP A 73 11.11 23.06 -26.53
CA TRP A 73 11.29 23.93 -25.37
C TRP A 73 10.18 24.98 -25.21
N GLU A 74 9.82 25.65 -26.30
CA GLU A 74 8.75 26.65 -26.29
C GLU A 74 7.40 26.03 -25.88
N LEU A 75 7.11 24.84 -26.40
CA LEU A 75 5.88 24.12 -26.05
C LEU A 75 5.89 23.68 -24.57
N GLU A 76 6.96 23.05 -24.09
CA GLU A 76 7.08 22.63 -22.71
C GLU A 76 6.99 23.79 -21.73
N GLN A 77 7.68 24.89 -22.03
CA GLN A 77 7.59 26.09 -21.20
C GLN A 77 6.14 26.59 -21.11
N LEU A 78 5.43 26.61 -22.24
CA LEU A 78 4.02 27.03 -22.27
C LEU A 78 3.12 26.08 -21.47
N CYS A 79 3.27 24.76 -21.67
CA CYS A 79 2.52 23.74 -20.93
C CYS A 79 2.76 23.86 -19.42
N ARG A 80 4.02 24.01 -19.00
CA ARG A 80 4.41 24.14 -17.59
C ARG A 80 3.84 25.40 -16.95
N ILE A 81 3.91 26.55 -17.64
CA ILE A 81 3.29 27.80 -17.18
C ILE A 81 1.79 27.63 -16.99
N LYS A 82 1.10 26.99 -17.94
CA LYS A 82 -0.34 26.78 -17.88
C LYS A 82 -0.73 25.83 -16.74
N ALA A 83 0.02 24.74 -16.56
CA ALA A 83 -0.19 23.79 -15.48
C ALA A 83 -0.04 24.46 -14.11
N ILE A 84 1.06 25.18 -13.85
CA ILE A 84 1.32 25.83 -12.56
C ILE A 84 0.31 26.95 -12.28
N LYS A 85 0.02 27.82 -13.26
CA LYS A 85 -0.95 28.91 -13.07
C LYS A 85 -2.32 28.44 -12.60
N ARG A 86 -2.81 27.31 -13.13
CA ARG A 86 -4.09 26.74 -12.72
C ARG A 86 -4.01 26.00 -11.39
N ALA A 87 -2.82 25.50 -11.03
CA ALA A 87 -2.59 24.74 -9.80
C ALA A 87 -2.36 25.63 -8.56
N THR A 88 -2.39 26.96 -8.67
CA THR A 88 -2.25 27.86 -7.51
C THR A 88 -3.29 27.63 -6.41
N ASN A 89 -4.45 27.06 -6.76
CA ASN A 89 -5.54 26.74 -5.83
C ASN A 89 -5.50 25.29 -5.33
N ILE A 90 -4.45 24.52 -5.66
CA ILE A 90 -4.29 23.14 -5.14
C ILE A 90 -4.06 23.18 -3.62
N GLU A 91 -4.58 22.21 -2.90
CA GLU A 91 -4.35 22.08 -1.45
C GLU A 91 -2.85 21.94 -1.16
N LYS A 92 -2.36 22.64 -0.13
CA LYS A 92 -0.92 22.73 0.21
C LYS A 92 -0.21 21.38 0.43
N ASN A 93 -0.97 20.31 0.68
CA ASN A 93 -0.46 18.96 0.95
C ASN A 93 -0.54 18.03 -0.27
N LYS A 94 -0.95 18.54 -1.45
CA LYS A 94 -1.05 17.76 -2.69
C LYS A 94 0.13 18.06 -3.61
N TYR A 95 0.52 17.05 -4.39
CA TYR A 95 1.57 17.17 -5.40
C TYR A 95 0.98 17.53 -6.77
N LEU A 96 1.76 18.27 -7.56
CA LEU A 96 1.50 18.48 -8.98
C LEU A 96 2.54 17.71 -9.78
N PHE A 97 2.11 16.74 -10.56
CA PHE A 97 2.94 15.96 -11.45
C PHE A 97 2.95 16.62 -12.83
N ILE A 98 4.13 16.80 -13.40
CA ILE A 98 4.33 17.50 -14.66
C ILE A 98 5.29 16.71 -15.55
N ASN A 99 4.85 16.34 -16.73
CA ASN A 99 5.66 15.67 -17.75
C ASN A 99 6.78 16.58 -18.25
N VAL A 100 7.98 16.02 -18.41
CA VAL A 100 9.19 16.74 -18.88
C VAL A 100 9.99 15.87 -19.83
N ASP A 101 10.34 16.42 -20.99
CA ASP A 101 11.32 15.81 -21.89
C ASP A 101 12.74 16.19 -21.43
N PRO A 102 13.60 15.24 -21.04
CA PRO A 102 14.96 15.52 -20.60
C PRO A 102 15.85 16.10 -21.72
N HIS A 103 15.47 15.96 -22.99
CA HIS A 103 16.24 16.55 -24.13
C HIS A 103 16.23 18.07 -24.16
N ILE A 104 15.28 18.73 -23.45
CA ILE A 104 15.23 20.21 -23.40
C ILE A 104 16.50 20.84 -22.84
N PHE A 105 17.32 20.12 -22.06
CA PHE A 105 18.59 20.63 -21.53
C PHE A 105 19.63 20.89 -22.64
N LYS A 106 19.44 20.33 -23.83
CA LYS A 106 20.28 20.56 -25.01
C LYS A 106 19.83 21.77 -25.86
N ASP A 107 18.63 22.29 -25.57
CA ASP A 107 18.11 23.45 -26.28
C ASP A 107 18.87 24.71 -25.83
N GLU A 108 19.38 25.46 -26.78
CA GLU A 108 20.12 26.71 -26.52
C GLU A 108 19.30 27.78 -25.80
N LYS A 109 17.97 27.69 -25.89
CA LYS A 109 17.02 28.61 -25.25
C LYS A 109 16.68 28.18 -23.82
N PHE A 110 17.12 27.00 -23.38
CA PHE A 110 16.82 26.49 -22.03
C PHE A 110 17.33 27.43 -20.95
N LYS A 111 16.42 27.90 -20.11
CA LYS A 111 16.75 28.76 -18.96
C LYS A 111 16.72 27.94 -17.65
N LYS A 112 17.89 27.67 -17.07
CA LYS A 112 18.01 27.02 -15.76
C LYS A 112 17.34 27.88 -14.70
N GLY A 113 16.50 27.22 -13.84
CA GLY A 113 15.81 27.90 -12.73
C GLY A 113 14.48 28.57 -13.13
N PHE A 114 14.11 28.60 -14.41
CA PHE A 114 12.87 29.20 -14.88
C PHE A 114 11.64 28.75 -14.08
N THR A 115 11.48 27.43 -13.85
CA THR A 115 10.32 26.91 -13.09
C THR A 115 10.35 27.36 -11.63
N LYS A 116 11.52 27.43 -11.01
CA LYS A 116 11.67 27.87 -9.61
C LYS A 116 11.33 29.36 -9.44
N GLU A 117 11.77 30.21 -10.35
CA GLU A 117 11.41 31.63 -10.39
C GLU A 117 9.88 31.79 -10.53
N PHE A 118 9.27 31.04 -11.47
CA PHE A 118 7.85 31.08 -11.73
C PHE A 118 7.00 30.55 -10.56
N LEU A 119 7.44 29.49 -9.86
CA LEU A 119 6.79 28.99 -8.65
C LEU A 119 6.81 30.02 -7.51
N ALA A 120 7.95 30.72 -7.33
CA ALA A 120 8.08 31.76 -6.31
C ALA A 120 7.09 32.93 -6.56
N GLU A 121 6.88 33.33 -7.82
CA GLU A 121 5.88 34.35 -8.20
C GLU A 121 4.46 33.94 -7.83
N HIS A 122 4.18 32.64 -7.74
CA HIS A 122 2.87 32.07 -7.45
C HIS A 122 2.73 31.51 -6.03
N ASN A 123 3.70 31.79 -5.13
CA ASN A 123 3.75 31.29 -3.74
C ASN A 123 3.69 29.75 -3.64
N MET A 124 4.23 29.04 -4.62
CA MET A 124 4.36 27.58 -4.61
C MET A 124 5.80 27.16 -4.30
N SER A 125 5.97 26.04 -3.60
CA SER A 125 7.28 25.50 -3.26
C SER A 125 7.70 24.40 -4.25
N PRO A 126 9.00 24.29 -4.61
CA PRO A 126 9.49 23.22 -5.49
C PRO A 126 9.18 21.80 -4.99
N ASP A 127 9.10 21.58 -3.69
CA ASP A 127 8.84 20.28 -3.07
C ASP A 127 7.41 19.74 -3.29
N CYS A 128 6.47 20.60 -3.74
CA CYS A 128 5.14 20.16 -4.18
C CYS A 128 5.07 19.76 -5.65
N ILE A 129 6.16 19.95 -6.43
CA ILE A 129 6.22 19.57 -7.85
C ILE A 129 6.98 18.26 -8.01
N ILE A 130 6.41 17.37 -8.83
CA ILE A 130 7.04 16.11 -9.23
C ILE A 130 7.20 16.16 -10.75
N PHE A 131 8.43 16.06 -11.25
CA PHE A 131 8.67 15.93 -12.67
C PHE A 131 8.63 14.46 -13.09
N GLU A 132 7.81 14.17 -14.09
CA GLU A 132 7.66 12.86 -14.70
C GLU A 132 8.53 12.76 -15.95
N ILE A 133 9.27 11.67 -16.05
CA ILE A 133 10.22 11.43 -17.13
C ILE A 133 10.01 10.01 -17.64
N THR A 134 9.74 9.87 -18.94
CA THR A 134 9.47 8.56 -19.54
C THR A 134 10.72 7.71 -19.70
N GLU A 135 10.58 6.38 -19.52
CA GLU A 135 11.67 5.40 -19.68
C GLU A 135 12.32 5.51 -21.07
N LYS A 136 11.53 5.74 -22.13
CA LYS A 136 11.99 5.78 -23.53
C LYS A 136 13.03 6.87 -23.79
N THR A 137 12.88 8.02 -23.17
CA THR A 137 13.80 9.17 -23.38
C THR A 137 15.16 8.99 -22.71
N CYS A 138 15.29 8.05 -21.77
CA CYS A 138 16.53 7.79 -21.03
C CYS A 138 17.58 7.01 -21.84
N ILE A 139 17.16 6.29 -22.87
CA ILE A 139 18.00 5.34 -23.61
C ILE A 139 18.95 6.06 -24.57
N GLU A 140 18.55 7.18 -25.14
CA GLU A 140 19.28 7.87 -26.22
C GLU A 140 20.47 8.72 -25.75
N ASP A 141 20.41 9.36 -24.55
CA ASP A 141 21.53 10.11 -23.96
C ASP A 141 21.60 10.01 -22.44
N TYR A 142 22.21 8.95 -21.98
CA TYR A 142 22.32 8.65 -20.56
C TYR A 142 23.08 9.70 -19.73
N ARG A 143 24.13 10.35 -20.28
CA ARG A 143 24.91 11.35 -19.53
C ARG A 143 24.16 12.68 -19.38
N GLY A 144 23.55 13.15 -20.44
CA GLY A 144 22.73 14.36 -20.43
C GLY A 144 21.53 14.21 -19.50
N PHE A 145 20.89 13.04 -19.54
CA PHE A 145 19.79 12.68 -18.67
C PHE A 145 20.15 12.74 -17.16
N LYS A 146 21.26 12.13 -16.75
CA LYS A 146 21.71 12.16 -15.34
C LYS A 146 22.01 13.58 -14.85
N GLN A 147 22.57 14.42 -15.71
CA GLN A 147 22.85 15.82 -15.40
C GLN A 147 21.55 16.63 -15.26
N ALA A 148 20.55 16.32 -16.09
CA ALA A 148 19.22 16.91 -16.01
C ALA A 148 18.51 16.59 -14.69
N LEU A 149 18.50 15.31 -14.30
CA LEU A 149 17.93 14.83 -13.05
C LEU A 149 18.58 15.51 -11.83
N SER A 150 19.92 15.48 -11.76
CA SER A 150 20.65 16.15 -10.68
C SER A 150 20.24 17.62 -10.55
N ASN A 151 20.11 18.31 -11.67
CA ASN A 151 19.68 19.71 -11.70
C ASN A 151 18.29 19.95 -11.10
N TYR A 152 17.32 19.05 -11.33
CA TYR A 152 16.00 19.17 -10.75
C TYR A 152 16.00 18.84 -9.25
N VAL A 153 16.66 17.75 -8.85
CA VAL A 153 16.80 17.36 -7.45
C VAL A 153 17.50 18.45 -6.62
N ASP A 154 18.58 19.04 -7.15
CA ASP A 154 19.32 20.13 -6.49
C ASP A 154 18.47 21.40 -6.31
N GLN A 155 17.45 21.59 -7.11
CA GLN A 155 16.48 22.68 -6.97
C GLN A 155 15.33 22.37 -6.01
N GLY A 156 15.25 21.14 -5.47
CA GLY A 156 14.25 20.71 -4.50
C GLY A 156 13.03 20.01 -5.10
N TYR A 157 13.05 19.68 -6.41
CA TYR A 157 11.98 18.93 -7.05
C TYR A 157 12.07 17.42 -6.75
N LYS A 158 10.93 16.75 -6.78
CA LYS A 158 10.87 15.29 -6.80
C LYS A 158 10.82 14.77 -8.24
N ILE A 159 11.23 13.54 -8.43
CA ILE A 159 11.26 12.87 -9.73
C ILE A 159 10.38 11.64 -9.71
N ALA A 160 9.60 11.46 -10.75
CA ALA A 160 8.90 10.23 -11.08
C ALA A 160 9.44 9.65 -12.39
N ILE A 161 9.61 8.35 -12.46
CA ILE A 161 9.87 7.64 -13.70
C ILE A 161 8.55 7.09 -14.22
N ASP A 162 8.25 7.42 -15.46
CA ASP A 162 6.99 7.08 -16.13
C ASP A 162 7.14 5.91 -17.11
N ASP A 163 6.03 5.24 -17.45
CA ASP A 163 5.95 4.09 -18.36
C ASP A 163 6.87 2.91 -17.97
N THR A 164 7.13 2.69 -16.68
CA THR A 164 8.04 1.64 -16.24
C THR A 164 7.43 0.25 -16.48
N GLY A 165 8.21 -0.60 -17.17
CA GLY A 165 7.81 -1.97 -17.53
C GLY A 165 7.44 -2.16 -18.99
N SER A 166 7.36 -1.09 -19.78
CA SER A 166 7.14 -1.16 -21.23
C SER A 166 8.44 -1.40 -22.04
N GLY A 167 9.64 -1.33 -21.39
CA GLY A 167 10.94 -1.37 -22.05
C GLY A 167 11.99 -2.28 -21.39
N TYR A 168 13.15 -2.42 -22.05
CA TYR A 168 14.25 -3.32 -21.62
C TYR A 168 15.19 -2.72 -20.56
N SER A 169 15.04 -1.45 -20.14
CA SER A 169 16.04 -0.73 -19.36
C SER A 169 15.64 -0.35 -17.95
N GLY A 170 14.41 -0.65 -17.53
CA GLY A 170 13.78 -0.16 -16.30
C GLY A 170 14.62 -0.30 -15.03
N LEU A 171 15.12 -1.51 -14.71
CA LEU A 171 15.90 -1.76 -13.49
C LEU A 171 17.24 -1.00 -13.46
N LYS A 172 17.93 -0.88 -14.60
CA LYS A 172 19.17 -0.11 -14.70
C LYS A 172 18.89 1.38 -14.44
N MET A 173 17.82 1.89 -15.01
CA MET A 173 17.40 3.26 -14.86
C MET A 173 17.03 3.57 -13.41
N LEU A 174 16.23 2.71 -12.74
CA LEU A 174 15.86 2.87 -11.34
C LEU A 174 17.10 2.92 -10.41
N ASN A 175 18.09 2.04 -10.66
CA ASN A 175 19.34 2.04 -9.89
C ASN A 175 20.14 3.32 -10.03
N GLU A 176 20.16 3.91 -11.23
CA GLU A 176 20.98 5.08 -11.51
C GLU A 176 20.30 6.41 -11.15
N THR A 177 18.97 6.46 -11.27
CA THR A 177 18.20 7.70 -11.04
C THR A 177 17.73 7.83 -9.60
N LYS A 178 17.50 6.71 -8.90
CA LYS A 178 16.93 6.64 -7.55
C LYS A 178 15.73 7.58 -7.41
N PRO A 179 14.67 7.37 -8.21
CA PRO A 179 13.54 8.28 -8.25
C PRO A 179 12.74 8.23 -6.95
N HIS A 180 11.93 9.26 -6.71
CA HIS A 180 11.01 9.29 -5.58
C HIS A 180 9.74 8.47 -5.86
N TYR A 181 9.31 8.46 -7.14
CA TYR A 181 8.13 7.75 -7.62
C TYR A 181 8.44 6.94 -8.86
N VAL A 182 7.73 5.83 -9.03
CA VAL A 182 7.77 4.98 -10.22
C VAL A 182 6.34 4.69 -10.64
N LYS A 183 5.98 5.03 -11.87
CA LYS A 183 4.67 4.76 -12.46
C LYS A 183 4.76 3.48 -13.28
N ILE A 184 3.91 2.51 -12.95
CA ILE A 184 3.83 1.24 -13.67
C ILE A 184 2.88 1.43 -14.84
N ASP A 185 3.39 1.11 -16.03
CA ASP A 185 2.66 1.22 -17.29
C ASP A 185 1.34 0.42 -17.27
N MET A 186 0.32 0.99 -17.90
CA MET A 186 -1.02 0.40 -18.00
C MET A 186 -1.04 -1.00 -18.60
N ASP A 187 -0.09 -1.35 -19.46
CA ASP A 187 0.00 -2.69 -20.06
C ASP A 187 0.26 -3.79 -19.02
N LEU A 188 0.93 -3.48 -17.92
CA LEU A 188 1.12 -4.39 -16.79
C LEU A 188 -0.09 -4.41 -15.84
N ILE A 189 -0.92 -3.37 -15.86
CA ILE A 189 -2.06 -3.22 -14.94
C ILE A 189 -3.34 -3.80 -15.55
N ARG A 190 -3.51 -3.70 -16.86
CA ARG A 190 -4.68 -4.23 -17.58
C ARG A 190 -4.83 -5.73 -17.34
N ASP A 191 -6.03 -6.15 -16.88
CA ASP A 191 -6.38 -7.55 -16.60
C ASP A 191 -5.45 -8.23 -15.57
N ILE A 192 -4.80 -7.45 -14.68
CA ILE A 192 -3.88 -7.98 -13.65
C ILE A 192 -4.58 -8.95 -12.69
N ASN A 193 -5.89 -8.83 -12.49
CA ASN A 193 -6.68 -9.74 -11.68
C ASN A 193 -6.70 -11.18 -12.24
N GLU A 194 -6.52 -11.36 -13.54
CA GLU A 194 -6.55 -12.65 -14.23
C GLU A 194 -5.16 -13.20 -14.57
N ASP A 195 -4.12 -12.35 -14.55
CA ASP A 195 -2.75 -12.70 -14.94
C ASP A 195 -1.80 -12.81 -13.74
N SER A 196 -1.53 -14.05 -13.32
CA SER A 196 -0.62 -14.35 -12.20
C SER A 196 0.84 -13.92 -12.44
N PHE A 197 1.27 -13.84 -13.71
CA PHE A 197 2.62 -13.36 -14.05
C PHE A 197 2.73 -11.85 -13.85
N LYS A 198 1.74 -11.07 -14.29
CA LYS A 198 1.67 -9.63 -14.03
C LYS A 198 1.62 -9.36 -12.52
N GLN A 199 0.81 -10.13 -11.77
CA GLN A 199 0.76 -10.03 -10.31
C GLN A 199 2.15 -10.22 -9.68
N SER A 200 2.87 -11.28 -10.09
CA SER A 200 4.22 -11.56 -9.58
C SER A 200 5.23 -10.45 -9.93
N LEU A 201 5.13 -9.87 -11.13
CA LEU A 201 5.97 -8.73 -11.52
C LEU A 201 5.70 -7.49 -10.66
N VAL A 202 4.42 -7.13 -10.49
CA VAL A 202 4.04 -5.98 -9.65
C VAL A 202 4.43 -6.21 -8.18
N GLU A 203 4.29 -7.44 -7.66
CA GLU A 203 4.77 -7.80 -6.32
C GLU A 203 6.29 -7.60 -6.17
N CYS A 204 7.08 -7.95 -7.18
CA CYS A 204 8.52 -7.68 -7.19
C CYS A 204 8.81 -6.16 -7.14
N PHE A 205 8.06 -5.34 -7.90
CA PHE A 205 8.20 -3.88 -7.84
C PHE A 205 7.79 -3.32 -6.47
N VAL A 206 6.74 -3.85 -5.83
CA VAL A 206 6.33 -3.47 -4.47
C VAL A 206 7.46 -3.74 -3.48
N LYS A 207 8.03 -4.95 -3.46
CA LYS A 207 9.16 -5.31 -2.60
C LYS A 207 10.40 -4.44 -2.84
N LEU A 208 10.68 -4.12 -4.12
CA LEU A 208 11.77 -3.22 -4.48
C LEU A 208 11.51 -1.80 -3.96
N SER A 209 10.27 -1.31 -4.08
CA SER A 209 9.88 0.02 -3.61
C SER A 209 10.02 0.15 -2.10
N GLU A 210 9.63 -0.86 -1.33
CA GLU A 210 9.80 -0.92 0.12
C GLU A 210 11.29 -0.89 0.52
N ALA A 211 12.13 -1.70 -0.15
CA ALA A 211 13.56 -1.77 0.12
C ALA A 211 14.33 -0.49 -0.24
N THR A 212 13.82 0.32 -1.17
CA THR A 212 14.51 1.50 -1.71
C THR A 212 13.85 2.83 -1.33
N ASN A 213 12.75 2.79 -0.60
CA ASN A 213 11.93 3.96 -0.23
C ASN A 213 11.36 4.75 -1.42
N MET A 214 11.24 4.12 -2.59
CA MET A 214 10.49 4.63 -3.75
C MET A 214 9.00 4.40 -3.51
N LYS A 215 8.14 5.11 -4.24
CA LYS A 215 6.69 4.94 -4.17
C LYS A 215 6.15 4.53 -5.53
N LEU A 216 5.38 3.43 -5.56
CA LEU A 216 4.77 2.93 -6.78
C LEU A 216 3.41 3.55 -7.05
N ILE A 217 3.17 3.94 -8.30
CA ILE A 217 1.89 4.41 -8.81
C ILE A 217 1.48 3.47 -9.95
N ALA A 218 0.32 2.83 -9.87
CA ALA A 218 -0.23 2.02 -10.95
C ALA A 218 -1.06 2.91 -11.89
N GLU A 219 -0.83 2.80 -13.19
CA GLU A 219 -1.56 3.55 -14.19
C GLU A 219 -2.64 2.74 -14.90
N GLY A 220 -3.63 3.44 -15.47
CA GLY A 220 -4.63 2.83 -16.30
C GLY A 220 -5.63 1.92 -15.58
N ILE A 221 -5.90 2.14 -14.31
CA ILE A 221 -6.89 1.37 -13.56
C ILE A 221 -8.29 1.66 -14.11
N GLU A 222 -8.97 0.66 -14.68
CA GLU A 222 -10.28 0.82 -15.30
C GLU A 222 -11.38 -0.02 -14.65
N THR A 223 -11.03 -1.11 -13.93
CA THR A 223 -11.99 -2.01 -13.28
C THR A 223 -11.80 -2.07 -11.76
N GLU A 224 -12.86 -2.43 -11.03
CA GLU A 224 -12.77 -2.65 -9.59
C GLU A 224 -11.87 -3.85 -9.25
N GLU A 225 -11.85 -4.86 -10.09
CA GLU A 225 -11.07 -6.08 -9.94
C GLU A 225 -9.56 -5.77 -10.03
N GLU A 226 -9.14 -4.94 -11.00
CA GLU A 226 -7.77 -4.44 -11.09
C GLU A 226 -7.40 -3.65 -9.84
N LEU A 227 -8.27 -2.71 -9.41
CA LEU A 227 -8.07 -1.90 -8.21
C LEU A 227 -7.89 -2.77 -6.96
N ARG A 228 -8.75 -3.78 -6.77
CA ARG A 228 -8.67 -4.72 -5.64
C ARG A 228 -7.36 -5.49 -5.63
N THR A 229 -6.94 -5.97 -6.78
CA THR A 229 -5.69 -6.71 -6.94
C THR A 229 -4.50 -5.83 -6.58
N LEU A 230 -4.45 -4.60 -7.06
CA LEU A 230 -3.37 -3.64 -6.75
C LEU A 230 -3.31 -3.24 -5.27
N VAL A 231 -4.48 -3.01 -4.65
CA VAL A 231 -4.56 -2.78 -3.20
C VAL A 231 -4.03 -4.00 -2.44
N ASN A 232 -4.40 -5.22 -2.83
CA ASN A 232 -3.94 -6.46 -2.18
C ASN A 232 -2.44 -6.69 -2.34
N LEU A 233 -1.87 -6.36 -3.50
CA LEU A 233 -0.43 -6.42 -3.74
C LEU A 233 0.35 -5.37 -2.95
N GLY A 234 -0.30 -4.31 -2.46
CA GLY A 234 0.33 -3.27 -1.65
C GLY A 234 0.90 -2.11 -2.46
N VAL A 235 0.40 -1.87 -3.66
CA VAL A 235 0.76 -0.70 -4.46
C VAL A 235 0.39 0.58 -3.72
N TYR A 236 1.31 1.56 -3.69
CA TYR A 236 1.16 2.78 -2.89
C TYR A 236 0.04 3.70 -3.36
N ALA A 237 -0.05 3.94 -4.68
CA ALA A 237 -1.03 4.83 -5.27
C ALA A 237 -1.46 4.34 -6.66
N GLY A 238 -2.54 4.89 -7.17
CA GLY A 238 -3.05 4.54 -8.50
C GLY A 238 -3.69 5.71 -9.23
N GLN A 239 -3.78 5.58 -10.54
CA GLN A 239 -4.40 6.50 -11.48
C GLN A 239 -5.14 5.71 -12.55
N GLY A 240 -6.29 6.20 -13.01
CA GLY A 240 -7.07 5.53 -14.04
C GLY A 240 -8.50 6.03 -14.15
N PHE A 241 -9.22 5.60 -15.18
CA PHE A 241 -10.57 6.07 -15.46
C PHE A 241 -11.61 5.59 -14.45
N LEU A 242 -11.34 4.50 -13.76
CA LEU A 242 -12.16 4.06 -12.64
C LEU A 242 -12.13 5.07 -11.49
N LEU A 243 -10.96 5.62 -11.18
CA LEU A 243 -10.78 6.58 -10.09
C LEU A 243 -11.35 7.95 -10.48
N SER A 244 -10.89 8.52 -11.59
CA SER A 244 -11.43 9.73 -12.19
C SER A 244 -10.85 9.96 -13.59
N ARG A 245 -11.64 10.51 -14.49
CA ARG A 245 -11.14 10.98 -15.79
C ARG A 245 -10.46 12.35 -15.64
N PRO A 246 -9.49 12.68 -16.53
CA PRO A 246 -8.89 14.01 -16.58
C PRO A 246 -9.97 15.10 -16.77
N ALA A 247 -9.90 16.18 -16.00
CA ALA A 247 -10.85 17.29 -16.06
C ALA A 247 -10.16 18.65 -15.96
N GLY A 248 -10.82 19.70 -16.42
CA GLY A 248 -10.33 21.08 -16.33
C GLY A 248 -10.28 21.64 -14.90
N THR A 249 -10.84 20.94 -13.93
CA THR A 249 -10.85 21.26 -12.49
C THR A 249 -10.29 20.09 -11.69
N PHE A 250 -9.89 20.35 -10.45
CA PHE A 250 -9.45 19.32 -9.52
C PHE A 250 -10.65 18.54 -9.00
N LEU A 251 -10.90 17.37 -9.61
CA LEU A 251 -11.98 16.48 -9.20
C LEU A 251 -11.54 15.58 -8.05
N ASP A 252 -12.49 15.25 -7.18
CA ASP A 252 -12.34 14.18 -6.19
C ASP A 252 -12.75 12.83 -6.83
N ILE A 253 -12.42 11.72 -6.15
CA ILE A 253 -12.84 10.39 -6.57
C ILE A 253 -14.25 10.07 -6.05
N PRO A 254 -15.00 9.19 -6.74
CA PRO A 254 -16.31 8.75 -6.28
C PRO A 254 -16.25 8.11 -4.88
N ASN A 255 -17.20 8.46 -4.01
CA ASN A 255 -17.23 7.95 -2.63
C ASN A 255 -17.24 6.41 -2.57
N HIS A 256 -17.96 5.73 -3.48
CA HIS A 256 -17.99 4.26 -3.51
C HIS A 256 -16.60 3.65 -3.79
N ILE A 257 -15.77 4.29 -4.61
CA ILE A 257 -14.39 3.87 -4.88
C ILE A 257 -13.50 4.13 -3.65
N LYS A 258 -13.67 5.28 -3.00
CA LYS A 258 -12.98 5.56 -1.73
C LYS A 258 -13.31 4.51 -0.66
N ASP A 259 -14.59 4.20 -0.51
CA ASP A 259 -15.07 3.17 0.41
C ASP A 259 -14.55 1.77 0.01
N LEU A 260 -14.41 1.50 -1.29
CA LEU A 260 -13.83 0.26 -1.79
C LEU A 260 -12.36 0.12 -1.37
N ILE A 261 -11.54 1.14 -1.62
CA ILE A 261 -10.12 1.16 -1.21
C ILE A 261 -9.99 0.95 0.30
N ILE A 262 -10.77 1.70 1.09
CA ILE A 262 -10.77 1.58 2.56
C ILE A 262 -11.19 0.18 2.99
N ARG A 263 -12.23 -0.39 2.37
CA ARG A 263 -12.67 -1.76 2.62
C ARG A 263 -11.57 -2.78 2.28
N CYS A 264 -10.96 -2.72 1.12
CA CYS A 264 -9.86 -3.61 0.74
C CYS A 264 -8.71 -3.56 1.74
N ASN A 265 -8.34 -2.40 2.25
CA ASN A 265 -7.29 -2.25 3.26
C ASN A 265 -7.74 -2.74 4.64
N LYS A 266 -8.96 -2.45 5.07
CA LYS A 266 -9.51 -2.99 6.33
C LYS A 266 -9.49 -4.51 6.37
N PHE A 267 -9.45 -5.18 5.24
CA PHE A 267 -9.34 -6.65 5.14
C PHE A 267 -7.91 -7.16 5.27
N LYS A 268 -6.94 -6.46 4.72
CA LYS A 268 -5.55 -6.67 5.12
C LYS A 268 -5.45 -6.54 6.64
N ASP A 269 -6.12 -5.54 7.19
CA ASP A 269 -6.15 -5.25 8.60
C ASP A 269 -6.93 -6.30 9.41
N ASN A 270 -8.03 -6.91 8.96
CA ASN A 270 -8.78 -7.89 9.73
C ASN A 270 -8.06 -9.23 9.96
N VAL A 271 -7.19 -9.64 9.07
CA VAL A 271 -6.22 -10.72 9.34
C VAL A 271 -5.16 -10.23 10.34
N TYR A 272 -4.83 -8.93 10.33
CA TYR A 272 -3.90 -8.26 11.23
C TYR A 272 -4.59 -7.59 12.44
N HIS A 273 -5.91 -7.37 12.45
CA HIS A 273 -6.66 -6.54 13.41
C HIS A 273 -6.69 -7.06 14.85
N ASN A 274 -6.41 -8.31 15.09
CA ASN A 274 -6.18 -8.77 16.46
C ASN A 274 -4.85 -8.26 17.06
N TYR A 275 -4.00 -7.60 16.23
CA TYR A 275 -2.70 -7.03 16.64
C TYR A 275 -2.66 -5.51 16.54
N GLN A 276 -3.53 -4.89 15.75
CA GLN A 276 -3.57 -3.43 15.56
C GLN A 276 -4.50 -2.71 16.54
N SER A 277 -5.11 -3.42 17.48
CA SER A 277 -5.90 -2.78 18.54
C SER A 277 -5.06 -2.07 19.59
N SER A 278 -3.72 -2.19 19.54
CA SER A 278 -2.84 -1.49 20.46
C SER A 278 -2.79 0.00 20.10
N SER A 279 -3.38 0.80 20.97
CA SER A 279 -3.34 2.26 20.83
C SER A 279 -2.00 2.83 21.27
N ILE A 280 -1.62 3.96 20.72
CA ILE A 280 -0.39 4.66 21.12
C ILE A 280 -0.39 4.98 22.61
N GLY A 281 -1.57 5.11 23.20
CA GLY A 281 -1.76 5.36 24.62
C GLY A 281 -1.17 4.29 25.54
N GLU A 282 -0.97 3.06 25.05
CA GLU A 282 -0.40 1.95 25.84
C GLU A 282 1.12 2.12 26.11
N ILE A 283 1.80 2.89 25.29
CA ILE A 283 3.27 3.10 25.39
C ILE A 283 3.65 4.52 25.76
N VAL A 284 2.69 5.31 26.19
CA VAL A 284 2.91 6.70 26.61
C VAL A 284 3.73 6.76 27.88
N ARG A 285 4.70 7.68 27.90
CA ARG A 285 5.41 8.12 29.07
C ARG A 285 4.78 9.43 29.58
N HIS A 286 4.45 9.46 30.87
CA HIS A 286 3.84 10.62 31.49
C HIS A 286 4.91 11.57 32.03
N ASP A 287 5.42 12.44 31.16
CA ASP A 287 6.38 13.49 31.54
C ASP A 287 5.62 14.78 31.84
N SER A 288 6.09 15.55 32.81
CA SER A 288 5.51 16.85 33.15
C SER A 288 5.75 17.86 32.02
N PRO A 289 4.71 18.50 31.50
CA PRO A 289 4.85 19.52 30.47
C PRO A 289 5.29 20.86 31.08
N PHE A 290 5.81 21.75 30.22
CA PHE A 290 6.19 23.09 30.61
C PHE A 290 5.27 24.14 29.99
N GLY A 291 5.20 25.33 30.61
CA GLY A 291 4.51 26.47 30.04
C GLY A 291 5.34 27.22 28.99
N PRO A 292 4.72 27.98 28.08
CA PRO A 292 5.43 28.67 26.99
C PRO A 292 6.35 29.79 27.48
N LYS A 293 6.15 30.26 28.71
CA LYS A 293 6.96 31.32 29.36
C LYS A 293 8.13 30.77 30.20
N THR A 294 8.26 29.45 30.36
CA THR A 294 9.38 28.82 31.06
C THR A 294 10.70 29.20 30.40
N TYR A 295 11.73 29.53 31.19
CA TYR A 295 13.01 29.92 30.63
C TYR A 295 13.76 28.72 30.03
N CYS A 296 14.47 28.96 28.94
CA CYS A 296 15.31 27.93 28.32
C CYS A 296 16.35 27.33 29.26
N GLY A 297 16.88 28.16 30.21
CA GLY A 297 17.82 27.70 31.24
C GLY A 297 17.22 26.64 32.15
N ASP A 298 15.98 26.84 32.61
CA ASP A 298 15.31 25.92 33.53
C ASP A 298 15.04 24.56 32.82
N ILE A 299 14.66 24.59 31.54
CA ILE A 299 14.46 23.38 30.75
C ILE A 299 15.80 22.67 30.49
N LYS A 300 16.89 23.43 30.27
CA LYS A 300 18.21 22.86 30.11
C LYS A 300 18.65 22.13 31.38
N GLU A 301 18.48 22.73 32.55
CA GLU A 301 18.75 22.11 33.83
C GLU A 301 17.90 20.85 34.07
N TYR A 302 16.63 20.90 33.69
CA TYR A 302 15.74 19.75 33.73
C TYR A 302 16.25 18.59 32.87
N PHE A 303 16.66 18.86 31.61
CA PHE A 303 17.24 17.84 30.73
C PHE A 303 18.55 17.27 31.21
N ASP A 304 19.38 18.09 31.86
CA ASP A 304 20.69 17.67 32.39
C ASP A 304 20.56 16.88 33.69
N SER A 305 19.50 17.15 34.47
CA SER A 305 19.24 16.47 35.76
C SER A 305 18.44 15.19 35.62
N ASN A 306 17.75 15.01 34.48
CA ASN A 306 16.91 13.84 34.20
C ASN A 306 17.34 13.23 32.85
N ASP A 307 17.29 11.94 32.72
CA ASP A 307 17.61 11.25 31.44
C ASP A 307 16.47 11.42 30.41
N ILE A 308 16.14 12.69 30.14
CA ILE A 308 15.04 13.09 29.26
C ILE A 308 15.59 14.03 28.18
N THR A 309 15.22 13.80 26.93
CA THR A 309 15.74 14.56 25.79
C THR A 309 14.67 15.36 25.04
N GLY A 310 13.45 15.42 25.55
CA GLY A 310 12.35 16.19 24.95
C GLY A 310 11.29 16.54 26.00
N ALA A 311 10.61 17.67 25.82
CA ALA A 311 9.52 18.13 26.68
C ALA A 311 8.41 18.81 25.87
N CYS A 312 7.16 18.52 26.23
CA CYS A 312 5.99 19.18 25.64
C CYS A 312 5.77 20.56 26.27
N ILE A 313 5.45 21.53 25.45
CA ILE A 313 5.06 22.87 25.88
C ILE A 313 3.55 23.00 25.74
N VAL A 314 2.88 23.32 26.84
CA VAL A 314 1.41 23.40 26.89
C VAL A 314 0.92 24.78 27.35
N ASN A 315 -0.28 25.12 26.92
CA ASN A 315 -1.04 26.24 27.47
C ASN A 315 -2.44 25.72 27.86
N ASN A 316 -2.79 25.79 29.14
CA ASN A 316 -4.03 25.25 29.68
C ASN A 316 -4.26 23.76 29.26
N ASP A 317 -3.25 22.93 29.43
CA ASP A 317 -3.19 21.51 29.06
C ASP A 317 -3.23 21.22 27.54
N VAL A 318 -3.31 22.23 26.69
CA VAL A 318 -3.29 22.05 25.24
C VAL A 318 -1.85 22.16 24.73
N PRO A 319 -1.34 21.18 23.97
CA PRO A 319 -0.01 21.23 23.39
C PRO A 319 0.15 22.43 22.44
N LEU A 320 1.23 23.21 22.65
CA LEU A 320 1.62 24.31 21.78
C LEU A 320 2.86 24.00 20.96
N GLY A 321 3.71 23.09 21.44
CA GLY A 321 4.95 22.76 20.77
C GLY A 321 5.79 21.73 21.53
N LEU A 322 6.91 21.39 20.95
CA LEU A 322 7.89 20.44 21.47
C LEU A 322 9.25 21.11 21.56
N ILE A 323 9.95 20.89 22.65
CA ILE A 323 11.36 21.26 22.75
C ILE A 323 12.20 20.00 22.93
N MET A 324 13.13 19.77 22.00
CA MET A 324 14.11 18.69 22.11
C MET A 324 15.44 19.24 22.66
N LYS A 325 16.16 18.40 23.42
CA LYS A 325 17.46 18.78 24.02
C LYS A 325 18.45 19.24 22.95
N HIS A 326 18.54 18.52 21.81
CA HIS A 326 19.45 18.89 20.73
C HIS A 326 19.10 20.25 20.08
N THR A 327 17.82 20.59 19.99
CA THR A 327 17.34 21.87 19.45
C THR A 327 17.72 23.01 20.41
N LEU A 328 17.50 22.81 21.71
CA LEU A 328 17.87 23.76 22.73
C LEU A 328 19.39 23.95 22.79
N ASP A 329 20.17 22.86 22.80
CA ASP A 329 21.63 22.89 22.80
C ASP A 329 22.19 23.62 21.58
N SER A 330 21.61 23.39 20.39
CA SER A 330 22.00 24.10 19.17
C SER A 330 21.75 25.61 19.27
N ALA A 331 20.63 26.02 19.85
CA ALA A 331 20.33 27.43 20.06
C ALA A 331 21.31 28.07 21.06
N LEU A 332 21.65 27.37 22.16
CA LEU A 332 22.60 27.81 23.18
C LEU A 332 24.06 27.82 22.67
N ALA A 333 24.41 26.92 21.75
CA ALA A 333 25.77 26.83 21.20
C ALA A 333 26.12 27.93 20.18
N THR A 334 25.18 28.78 19.78
CA THR A 334 25.48 29.94 18.91
C THR A 334 26.37 30.95 19.62
N LYS A 335 27.12 31.80 18.87
CA LYS A 335 28.16 32.70 19.36
C LYS A 335 27.80 33.52 20.62
N TYR A 336 26.51 33.83 20.80
CA TYR A 336 25.98 34.54 21.97
C TYR A 336 24.77 33.81 22.58
N GLY A 337 24.56 32.56 22.21
CA GLY A 337 23.35 31.79 22.49
C GLY A 337 23.05 31.67 23.98
N VAL A 338 24.05 31.35 24.82
CA VAL A 338 23.88 31.24 26.27
C VAL A 338 23.41 32.58 26.86
N ALA A 339 24.06 33.69 26.49
CA ALA A 339 23.71 35.02 27.02
C ALA A 339 22.29 35.47 26.57
N ILE A 340 21.88 35.07 25.35
CA ILE A 340 20.61 35.50 24.80
C ILE A 340 19.48 34.59 25.26
N PHE A 341 19.63 33.26 25.16
CA PHE A 341 18.50 32.32 25.30
C PHE A 341 18.27 31.82 26.72
N THR A 342 19.30 31.76 27.62
CA THR A 342 19.13 31.20 28.98
C THR A 342 17.95 31.82 29.74
N LYS A 343 17.77 33.13 29.65
CA LYS A 343 16.70 33.89 30.31
C LYS A 343 15.55 34.24 29.34
N ARG A 344 15.44 33.55 28.23
CA ARG A 344 14.33 33.73 27.26
C ARG A 344 13.33 32.61 27.38
N PRO A 345 12.05 32.88 27.08
CA PRO A 345 11.00 31.87 27.12
C PRO A 345 11.21 30.83 26.01
N VAL A 346 10.92 29.58 26.34
CA VAL A 346 11.07 28.41 25.44
C VAL A 346 10.24 28.53 24.16
N SER A 347 9.16 29.29 24.20
CA SER A 347 8.33 29.56 23.01
C SER A 347 9.10 30.18 21.83
N LEU A 348 10.28 30.72 22.03
CA LEU A 348 11.14 31.27 20.97
C LEU A 348 11.99 30.19 20.26
N VAL A 349 12.15 29.01 20.87
CA VAL A 349 13.08 27.96 20.41
C VAL A 349 12.37 26.64 20.12
N MET A 350 11.17 26.44 20.70
CA MET A 350 10.39 25.20 20.51
C MET A 350 9.97 24.99 19.05
N ASP A 351 9.82 23.73 18.66
CA ASP A 351 9.09 23.37 17.44
C ASP A 351 7.59 23.62 17.65
N THR A 352 6.99 24.47 16.83
CA THR A 352 5.57 24.83 16.87
C THR A 352 4.70 23.91 16.03
N ASN A 353 5.28 22.94 15.33
CA ASN A 353 4.58 22.01 14.46
C ASN A 353 5.00 20.54 14.69
N PRO A 354 5.04 20.06 15.95
CA PRO A 354 5.42 18.70 16.29
C PRO A 354 4.36 17.71 15.85
N LEU A 355 4.71 16.41 15.79
CA LEU A 355 3.73 15.37 15.61
C LEU A 355 2.90 15.20 16.88
N ILE A 356 1.60 15.46 16.77
CA ILE A 356 0.58 15.29 17.83
C ILE A 356 -0.41 14.24 17.35
N VAL A 357 -0.70 13.25 18.18
CA VAL A 357 -1.65 12.16 17.88
C VAL A 357 -2.62 11.95 19.04
N ASP A 358 -3.81 11.40 18.74
CA ASP A 358 -4.78 11.03 19.78
C ASP A 358 -4.36 9.72 20.47
N TYR A 359 -4.73 9.57 21.72
CA TYR A 359 -4.52 8.38 22.56
C TYR A 359 -4.93 7.07 21.87
N ASN A 360 -6.05 7.09 21.15
CA ASN A 360 -6.60 5.90 20.48
C ASN A 360 -6.00 5.63 19.10
N THR A 361 -5.05 6.47 18.63
CA THR A 361 -4.42 6.26 17.32
C THR A 361 -3.63 4.95 17.33
N PRO A 362 -3.82 4.06 16.34
CA PRO A 362 -3.07 2.82 16.24
C PRO A 362 -1.55 3.05 16.18
N VAL A 363 -0.79 2.23 16.91
CA VAL A 363 0.69 2.33 16.98
C VAL A 363 1.32 2.26 15.59
N THR A 364 0.79 1.43 14.70
CA THR A 364 1.26 1.29 13.31
C THR A 364 1.11 2.59 12.51
N GLU A 365 -0.01 3.29 12.67
CA GLU A 365 -0.23 4.57 12.02
C GLU A 365 0.70 5.64 12.57
N VAL A 366 0.87 5.68 13.90
CA VAL A 366 1.83 6.61 14.54
C VAL A 366 3.24 6.35 14.06
N SER A 367 3.65 5.08 13.91
CA SER A 367 4.95 4.70 13.36
C SER A 367 5.14 5.25 11.95
N ARG A 368 4.15 5.10 11.10
CA ARG A 368 4.16 5.63 9.73
C ARG A 368 4.29 7.16 9.72
N LEU A 369 3.45 7.86 10.49
CA LEU A 369 3.50 9.33 10.60
C LEU A 369 4.85 9.82 11.10
N ALA A 370 5.42 9.12 12.08
CA ALA A 370 6.74 9.43 12.62
C ALA A 370 7.86 9.32 11.58
N MET A 371 7.82 8.27 10.75
CA MET A 371 8.82 8.04 9.69
C MET A 371 8.64 8.96 8.46
N CYS A 372 7.47 9.55 8.27
CA CYS A 372 7.23 10.53 7.20
C CYS A 372 7.75 11.94 7.53
N ARG A 373 8.26 12.18 8.74
CA ARG A 373 8.81 13.49 9.15
C ARG A 373 10.10 13.82 8.40
N LYS A 374 10.48 15.11 8.41
CA LYS A 374 11.78 15.57 7.89
C LYS A 374 12.91 14.86 8.65
N THR A 375 14.02 14.55 7.96
CA THR A 375 15.16 13.81 8.51
C THR A 375 15.67 14.40 9.83
N GLN A 376 15.68 15.73 9.97
CA GLN A 376 16.13 16.42 11.20
C GLN A 376 15.21 16.18 12.41
N ASN A 377 13.93 15.83 12.18
CA ASN A 377 12.91 15.66 13.23
C ASN A 377 12.50 14.19 13.41
N ILE A 378 13.16 13.26 12.72
CA ILE A 378 12.75 11.85 12.69
C ILE A 378 12.81 11.18 14.08
N TYR A 379 13.74 11.64 14.93
CA TYR A 379 13.93 11.13 16.30
C TYR A 379 13.23 11.97 17.38
N ASP A 380 12.52 13.04 16.98
CA ASP A 380 11.81 13.87 17.94
C ASP A 380 10.66 13.09 18.60
N TYR A 381 10.35 13.43 19.84
CA TYR A 381 9.25 12.80 20.56
C TYR A 381 7.91 13.09 19.89
N ILE A 382 6.96 12.20 20.13
CA ILE A 382 5.58 12.30 19.66
C ILE A 382 4.73 12.72 20.84
N ILE A 383 3.92 13.76 20.67
CA ILE A 383 2.99 14.22 21.70
C ILE A 383 1.70 13.42 21.56
N VAL A 384 1.22 12.87 22.68
CA VAL A 384 -0.06 12.17 22.73
C VAL A 384 -1.08 13.00 23.50
N THR A 385 -2.26 13.13 22.93
CA THR A 385 -3.39 13.85 23.51
C THR A 385 -4.55 12.91 23.82
N ASN A 386 -5.33 13.25 24.83
CA ASN A 386 -6.63 12.63 25.11
C ASN A 386 -7.67 13.75 25.24
N ASN A 387 -8.71 13.72 24.43
CA ASN A 387 -9.69 14.81 24.34
C ASN A 387 -9.05 16.21 24.09
N ASN A 388 -8.09 16.26 23.17
CA ASN A 388 -7.28 17.44 22.82
C ASN A 388 -6.41 18.01 23.96
N LYS A 389 -6.28 17.33 25.09
CA LYS A 389 -5.40 17.71 26.19
C LYS A 389 -4.15 16.85 26.17
N TYR A 390 -3.06 17.42 26.59
CA TYR A 390 -1.80 16.70 26.76
C TYR A 390 -1.98 15.50 27.70
N TYR A 391 -1.59 14.34 27.22
CA TYR A 391 -1.65 13.09 27.98
C TYR A 391 -0.25 12.57 28.33
N GLY A 392 0.69 12.72 27.41
CA GLY A 392 2.09 12.32 27.60
C GLY A 392 2.86 12.34 26.28
N MET A 393 4.00 11.67 26.27
CA MET A 393 4.88 11.61 25.09
C MET A 393 5.33 10.18 24.81
N VAL A 394 5.66 9.90 23.55
CA VAL A 394 6.26 8.65 23.09
C VAL A 394 7.59 8.92 22.44
N THR A 395 8.62 8.16 22.83
CA THR A 395 9.92 8.21 22.16
C THR A 395 9.94 7.31 20.92
N ILE A 396 10.74 7.64 19.93
CA ILE A 396 10.91 6.77 18.75
C ILE A 396 11.46 5.39 19.15
N ARG A 397 12.34 5.34 20.15
CA ARG A 397 12.84 4.06 20.70
C ARG A 397 11.70 3.19 21.25
N SER A 398 10.79 3.75 22.05
CA SER A 398 9.65 3.01 22.62
C SER A 398 8.72 2.53 21.50
N LEU A 399 8.46 3.40 20.53
CA LEU A 399 7.62 3.09 19.37
C LEU A 399 8.20 1.91 18.56
N LEU A 400 9.49 1.97 18.20
CA LEU A 400 10.16 0.91 17.44
C LEU A 400 10.24 -0.41 18.22
N ASN A 401 10.57 -0.36 19.50
CA ASN A 401 10.60 -1.56 20.33
C ASN A 401 9.22 -2.22 20.41
N TYR A 402 8.18 -1.42 20.55
CA TYR A 402 6.82 -1.95 20.64
C TYR A 402 6.32 -2.51 19.30
N THR A 403 6.57 -1.83 18.20
CA THR A 403 6.24 -2.36 16.86
C THR A 403 6.98 -3.66 16.56
N THR A 404 8.27 -3.74 16.87
CA THR A 404 9.05 -4.99 16.72
C THR A 404 8.49 -6.12 17.59
N MET A 405 8.09 -5.81 18.83
CA MET A 405 7.46 -6.80 19.71
C MET A 405 6.12 -7.30 19.14
N LEU A 406 5.29 -6.40 18.59
CA LEU A 406 4.04 -6.77 17.92
C LEU A 406 4.32 -7.67 16.71
N GLU A 407 5.27 -7.33 15.85
CA GLU A 407 5.66 -8.13 14.69
C GLU A 407 6.18 -9.52 15.09
N CYS A 408 7.05 -9.60 16.10
CA CYS A 408 7.54 -10.88 16.62
C CYS A 408 6.41 -11.75 17.18
N ASN A 409 5.47 -11.15 17.92
CA ASN A 409 4.32 -11.86 18.46
C ASN A 409 3.40 -12.35 17.34
N TYR A 410 3.19 -11.55 16.30
CA TYR A 410 2.45 -11.95 15.11
C TYR A 410 3.12 -13.13 14.41
N ALA A 411 4.40 -13.04 14.08
CA ALA A 411 5.15 -14.12 13.43
C ALA A 411 5.09 -15.44 14.21
N ARG A 412 5.08 -15.39 15.55
CA ARG A 412 4.92 -16.57 16.42
C ARG A 412 3.53 -17.22 16.38
N GLN A 413 2.52 -16.50 15.92
CA GLN A 413 1.15 -17.00 15.85
C GLN A 413 0.77 -17.56 14.49
N LEU A 414 1.64 -17.42 13.48
CA LEU A 414 1.47 -18.07 12.20
C LEU A 414 1.92 -19.54 12.27
N ASN A 415 1.25 -20.38 11.50
CA ASN A 415 1.72 -21.74 11.26
C ASN A 415 3.02 -21.68 10.43
N PRO A 416 4.14 -22.29 10.89
CA PRO A 416 5.44 -22.13 10.22
C PRO A 416 5.52 -22.79 8.84
N LEU A 417 4.61 -23.71 8.49
CA LEU A 417 4.61 -24.40 7.21
C LEU A 417 3.78 -23.66 6.15
N THR A 418 2.59 -23.19 6.55
CA THR A 418 1.60 -22.61 5.62
C THR A 418 1.48 -21.10 5.72
N GLU A 419 2.11 -20.49 6.74
CA GLU A 419 2.04 -19.06 7.07
C GLU A 419 0.60 -18.55 7.34
N LEU A 420 -0.35 -19.46 7.46
CA LEU A 420 -1.71 -19.12 7.87
C LEU A 420 -1.78 -18.86 9.39
N PRO A 421 -2.75 -18.02 9.84
CA PRO A 421 -3.05 -17.83 11.26
C PRO A 421 -3.19 -19.14 12.01
N GLY A 422 -2.48 -19.29 13.12
CA GLY A 422 -2.53 -20.48 13.98
C GLY A 422 -3.62 -20.41 15.06
N ASN A 423 -3.59 -21.35 15.99
CA ASN A 423 -4.61 -21.57 17.01
C ASN A 423 -5.01 -20.32 17.80
N THR A 424 -4.05 -19.49 18.22
CA THR A 424 -4.34 -18.28 19.01
C THR A 424 -5.17 -17.28 18.21
N ALA A 425 -4.82 -17.05 16.95
CA ALA A 425 -5.54 -16.14 16.06
C ALA A 425 -6.96 -16.67 15.76
N ILE A 426 -7.09 -17.98 15.52
CA ILE A 426 -8.38 -18.66 15.31
C ILE A 426 -9.29 -18.46 16.54
N GLN A 427 -8.79 -18.74 17.76
CA GLN A 427 -9.55 -18.59 19.00
C GLN A 427 -10.01 -17.15 19.22
N ASN A 428 -9.13 -16.18 19.01
CA ASN A 428 -9.43 -14.76 19.15
C ASN A 428 -10.53 -14.32 18.16
N THR A 429 -10.46 -14.78 16.91
CA THR A 429 -11.47 -14.46 15.88
C THR A 429 -12.83 -15.05 16.27
N ILE A 430 -12.89 -16.31 16.69
CA ILE A 430 -14.14 -16.94 17.15
C ILE A 430 -14.70 -16.19 18.38
N MET A 431 -13.87 -15.83 19.35
CA MET A 431 -14.30 -15.10 20.55
C MET A 431 -14.85 -13.71 20.21
N ASN A 432 -14.27 -13.03 19.21
CA ASN A 432 -14.78 -11.74 18.75
C ASN A 432 -16.17 -11.88 18.10
N ILE A 433 -16.39 -12.91 17.29
CA ILE A 433 -17.69 -13.20 16.67
C ILE A 433 -18.75 -13.48 17.75
N ILE A 434 -18.42 -14.33 18.74
CA ILE A 434 -19.32 -14.61 19.87
C ILE A 434 -19.71 -13.31 20.61
N LYS A 435 -18.72 -12.44 20.92
CA LYS A 435 -18.96 -11.17 21.61
C LYS A 435 -19.82 -10.20 20.79
N THR A 436 -19.60 -10.14 19.48
CA THR A 436 -20.30 -9.21 18.59
C THR A 436 -21.61 -9.76 18.06
N LYS A 437 -21.95 -11.01 18.37
CA LYS A 437 -23.19 -11.71 17.94
C LYS A 437 -23.42 -11.63 16.44
N ARG A 438 -22.34 -11.69 15.65
CA ARG A 438 -22.44 -11.67 14.18
C ARG A 438 -22.76 -13.06 13.66
N LYS A 439 -23.60 -13.07 12.61
CA LYS A 439 -23.94 -14.29 11.89
C LYS A 439 -22.77 -14.71 11.01
N CYS A 440 -22.31 -15.95 11.13
CA CYS A 440 -21.18 -16.44 10.36
C CYS A 440 -21.30 -17.93 10.03
N CYS A 441 -20.49 -18.38 9.08
CA CYS A 441 -20.22 -19.78 8.79
C CYS A 441 -18.81 -20.12 9.28
N ILE A 442 -18.68 -21.13 10.15
CA ILE A 442 -17.38 -21.65 10.58
C ILE A 442 -17.20 -23.03 9.97
N LEU A 443 -16.16 -23.18 9.13
CA LEU A 443 -15.82 -24.40 8.42
C LEU A 443 -14.54 -25.00 8.99
N TYR A 444 -14.58 -26.28 9.33
CA TYR A 444 -13.40 -27.09 9.64
C TYR A 444 -13.11 -28.01 8.45
N LEU A 445 -11.91 -27.92 7.92
CA LEU A 445 -11.47 -28.67 6.76
C LEU A 445 -10.36 -29.63 7.21
N ASP A 446 -10.46 -30.90 6.83
CA ASP A 446 -9.59 -31.97 7.31
C ASP A 446 -9.20 -32.90 6.14
N LEU A 447 -7.92 -33.26 6.04
CA LEU A 447 -7.41 -34.16 5.01
C LEU A 447 -7.60 -35.62 5.45
N ASP A 448 -8.44 -36.36 4.78
CA ASP A 448 -8.64 -37.78 5.06
C ASP A 448 -7.44 -38.61 4.60
N ASN A 449 -7.08 -39.64 5.38
CA ASN A 449 -5.98 -40.56 5.13
C ASN A 449 -4.59 -39.90 5.02
N PHE A 450 -4.44 -38.64 5.49
CA PHE A 450 -3.19 -37.88 5.38
C PHE A 450 -2.00 -38.58 6.09
N LYS A 451 -2.26 -39.20 7.24
CA LYS A 451 -1.22 -39.99 7.93
C LYS A 451 -0.70 -41.14 7.05
N ILE A 452 -1.59 -41.87 6.38
CA ILE A 452 -1.20 -42.97 5.50
C ILE A 452 -0.40 -42.47 4.30
N TYR A 453 -0.76 -41.30 3.79
CA TYR A 453 0.02 -40.63 2.76
C TYR A 453 1.45 -40.33 3.25
N ASN A 454 1.60 -39.73 4.44
CA ASN A 454 2.91 -39.42 5.03
C ASN A 454 3.75 -40.68 5.27
N ASP A 455 3.13 -41.74 5.76
CA ASP A 455 3.81 -43.02 6.03
C ASP A 455 4.27 -43.67 4.71
N THR A 456 3.61 -43.43 3.58
CA THR A 456 3.91 -44.01 2.27
C THR A 456 4.86 -43.15 1.42
N TYR A 457 4.62 -41.82 1.40
CA TYR A 457 5.30 -40.88 0.50
C TYR A 457 6.32 -39.97 1.20
N GLY A 458 6.37 -40.03 2.55
CA GLY A 458 7.28 -39.21 3.37
C GLY A 458 6.70 -37.84 3.74
N PHE A 459 7.19 -37.26 4.85
CA PHE A 459 6.70 -36.01 5.40
C PHE A 459 6.93 -34.82 4.46
N GLU A 460 8.01 -34.79 3.68
CA GLU A 460 8.26 -33.70 2.73
C GLU A 460 7.16 -33.58 1.66
N ASN A 461 6.67 -34.72 1.16
CA ASN A 461 5.53 -34.72 0.23
C ASN A 461 4.23 -34.35 0.93
N GLY A 462 4.06 -34.75 2.20
CA GLY A 462 2.95 -34.31 3.03
C GLY A 462 2.93 -32.79 3.22
N ASP A 463 4.06 -32.19 3.51
CA ASP A 463 4.20 -30.72 3.62
C ASP A 463 3.80 -30.01 2.32
N ARG A 464 4.11 -30.59 1.15
CA ARG A 464 3.68 -30.07 -0.14
C ARG A 464 2.16 -30.12 -0.31
N ILE A 465 1.50 -31.21 0.13
CA ILE A 465 0.01 -31.27 0.15
C ILE A 465 -0.56 -30.22 1.08
N LEU A 466 -0.01 -30.04 2.29
CA LEU A 466 -0.50 -29.03 3.24
C LEU A 466 -0.38 -27.61 2.66
N LYS A 467 0.75 -27.28 2.04
CA LYS A 467 0.93 -25.99 1.35
C LYS A 467 -0.06 -25.80 0.19
N TYR A 468 -0.22 -26.84 -0.63
CA TYR A 468 -1.20 -26.82 -1.72
C TYR A 468 -2.62 -26.60 -1.20
N THR A 469 -3.03 -27.33 -0.17
CA THR A 469 -4.37 -27.20 0.43
C THR A 469 -4.57 -25.81 1.02
N ALA A 470 -3.60 -25.26 1.73
CA ALA A 470 -3.64 -23.90 2.26
C ALA A 470 -3.81 -22.85 1.16
N GLN A 471 -3.02 -22.93 0.10
CA GLN A 471 -3.09 -22.02 -1.06
C GLN A 471 -4.42 -22.14 -1.80
N LEU A 472 -4.92 -23.35 -1.98
CA LEU A 472 -6.21 -23.60 -2.61
C LEU A 472 -7.36 -22.98 -1.81
N ILE A 473 -7.45 -23.27 -0.51
CA ILE A 473 -8.47 -22.70 0.37
C ILE A 473 -8.39 -21.17 0.32
N GLN A 474 -7.19 -20.62 0.43
CA GLN A 474 -6.97 -19.18 0.42
C GLN A 474 -7.39 -18.54 -0.92
N SER A 475 -7.07 -19.15 -2.06
CA SER A 475 -7.43 -18.62 -3.36
C SER A 475 -8.94 -18.65 -3.59
N GLU A 476 -9.63 -19.75 -3.25
CA GLU A 476 -11.07 -19.87 -3.46
C GLU A 476 -11.87 -18.93 -2.54
N ILE A 477 -11.48 -18.86 -1.28
CA ILE A 477 -12.13 -17.94 -0.33
C ILE A 477 -11.89 -16.49 -0.75
N LYS A 478 -10.66 -16.11 -1.11
CA LYS A 478 -10.36 -14.75 -1.57
C LYS A 478 -11.09 -14.38 -2.87
N SER A 479 -11.29 -15.35 -3.77
CA SER A 479 -11.98 -15.08 -5.04
C SER A 479 -13.46 -14.77 -4.86
N LEU A 480 -14.14 -15.46 -3.93
CA LEU A 480 -15.57 -15.27 -3.66
C LEU A 480 -15.82 -14.26 -2.54
N PHE A 481 -14.96 -14.25 -1.54
CA PHE A 481 -15.07 -13.42 -0.34
C PHE A 481 -13.79 -12.61 -0.13
N PRO A 482 -13.47 -11.70 -1.01
CA PRO A 482 -12.25 -10.91 -0.88
C PRO A 482 -12.19 -10.12 0.44
N TYR A 483 -13.30 -9.99 1.19
CA TYR A 483 -13.40 -9.14 2.37
C TYR A 483 -13.83 -9.82 3.67
N ASN A 484 -14.44 -11.01 3.63
CA ASN A 484 -15.12 -11.60 4.79
C ASN A 484 -14.65 -13.03 5.11
N GLY A 485 -13.48 -13.42 4.64
CA GLY A 485 -12.96 -14.77 4.83
C GLY A 485 -11.72 -14.81 5.72
N PHE A 486 -11.84 -15.28 6.95
CA PHE A 486 -10.70 -15.66 7.78
C PHE A 486 -10.32 -17.13 7.50
N ILE A 487 -9.02 -17.39 7.38
CA ILE A 487 -8.49 -18.75 7.18
C ILE A 487 -7.38 -18.97 8.19
N GLY A 488 -7.40 -20.12 8.86
CA GLY A 488 -6.38 -20.50 9.81
C GLY A 488 -5.96 -21.96 9.66
N HIS A 489 -4.78 -22.31 10.16
CA HIS A 489 -4.24 -23.66 10.20
C HIS A 489 -4.05 -24.08 11.66
N ILE A 490 -4.90 -25.01 12.15
CA ILE A 490 -4.88 -25.47 13.53
C ILE A 490 -3.61 -26.25 13.81
N GLY A 491 -3.22 -27.11 12.88
CA GLY A 491 -2.04 -27.97 12.95
C GLY A 491 -2.29 -29.35 12.34
N GLY A 492 -1.24 -30.03 11.90
CA GLY A 492 -1.38 -31.28 11.17
C GLY A 492 -2.14 -31.08 9.86
N ASP A 493 -3.25 -31.76 9.70
CA ASP A 493 -4.14 -31.78 8.53
C ASP A 493 -5.42 -30.93 8.71
N ASP A 494 -5.56 -30.19 9.84
CA ASP A 494 -6.75 -29.42 10.20
C ASP A 494 -6.65 -27.93 9.85
N PHE A 495 -7.58 -27.44 9.02
CA PHE A 495 -7.75 -26.02 8.70
C PHE A 495 -9.08 -25.50 9.19
N VAL A 496 -9.19 -24.19 9.38
CA VAL A 496 -10.44 -23.49 9.73
C VAL A 496 -10.66 -22.33 8.83
N SER A 497 -11.91 -22.14 8.40
CA SER A 497 -12.32 -20.91 7.72
C SER A 497 -13.55 -20.32 8.41
N ILE A 498 -13.63 -18.98 8.48
CA ILE A 498 -14.73 -18.24 9.08
C ILE A 498 -15.20 -17.21 8.06
N LEU A 499 -16.48 -17.29 7.68
CA LEU A 499 -17.10 -16.50 6.62
C LEU A 499 -18.33 -15.77 7.18
N GLU A 500 -18.44 -14.47 6.95
CA GLU A 500 -19.59 -13.66 7.37
C GLU A 500 -20.57 -13.42 6.22
N ASN A 501 -20.84 -14.46 5.43
CA ASN A 501 -21.63 -14.43 4.20
C ASN A 501 -22.89 -15.30 4.31
N PRO A 502 -23.88 -15.15 3.40
CA PRO A 502 -25.02 -16.06 3.32
C PRO A 502 -24.60 -17.53 3.18
N ILE A 503 -25.45 -18.46 3.67
CA ILE A 503 -25.12 -19.88 3.67
C ILE A 503 -24.92 -20.44 2.26
N GLU A 504 -25.70 -19.96 1.30
CA GLU A 504 -25.65 -20.38 -0.10
C GLU A 504 -24.27 -20.09 -0.71
N GLU A 505 -23.69 -18.93 -0.40
CA GLU A 505 -22.35 -18.56 -0.85
C GLU A 505 -21.27 -19.39 -0.14
N CYS A 506 -21.48 -19.75 1.12
CA CYS A 506 -20.56 -20.62 1.87
C CYS A 506 -20.58 -22.06 1.31
N GLU A 507 -21.74 -22.56 0.87
CA GLU A 507 -21.87 -23.85 0.20
C GLU A 507 -21.17 -23.84 -1.18
N GLU A 508 -21.34 -22.77 -1.96
CA GLU A 508 -20.67 -22.60 -3.26
C GLU A 508 -19.13 -22.66 -3.13
N VAL A 509 -18.58 -22.03 -2.09
CA VAL A 509 -17.14 -22.07 -1.85
C VAL A 509 -16.66 -23.47 -1.47
N CYS A 510 -17.43 -24.20 -0.67
CA CYS A 510 -17.10 -25.59 -0.33
C CYS A 510 -17.07 -26.48 -1.59
N GLU A 511 -18.05 -26.33 -2.48
CA GLU A 511 -18.10 -27.07 -3.74
C GLU A 511 -16.89 -26.77 -4.64
N LYS A 512 -16.53 -25.49 -4.78
CA LYS A 512 -15.36 -25.06 -5.58
C LYS A 512 -14.06 -25.61 -5.01
N ILE A 513 -13.89 -25.52 -3.68
CA ILE A 513 -12.70 -26.04 -2.98
C ILE A 513 -12.59 -27.55 -3.22
N ILE A 514 -13.67 -28.32 -3.01
CA ILE A 514 -13.68 -29.77 -3.19
C ILE A 514 -13.37 -30.15 -4.63
N LYS A 515 -13.99 -29.48 -5.61
CA LYS A 515 -13.76 -29.76 -7.03
C LYS A 515 -12.28 -29.56 -7.39
N LYS A 516 -11.72 -28.39 -7.07
CA LYS A 516 -10.32 -28.09 -7.40
C LYS A 516 -9.35 -28.95 -6.60
N PHE A 517 -9.68 -29.30 -5.34
CA PHE A 517 -8.88 -30.22 -4.53
C PHE A 517 -8.80 -31.59 -5.17
N ASN A 518 -9.95 -32.16 -5.58
CA ASN A 518 -10.00 -33.48 -6.21
C ASN A 518 -9.22 -33.55 -7.53
N ASP A 519 -9.23 -32.47 -8.30
CA ASP A 519 -8.46 -32.38 -9.55
C ASP A 519 -6.95 -32.27 -9.29
N GLY A 520 -6.55 -31.44 -8.34
CA GLY A 520 -5.16 -31.13 -8.08
C GLY A 520 -4.43 -32.15 -7.21
N ILE A 521 -5.11 -32.79 -6.26
CA ILE A 521 -4.50 -33.74 -5.30
C ILE A 521 -3.86 -34.94 -6.02
N LEU A 522 -4.39 -35.33 -7.18
CA LEU A 522 -3.89 -36.44 -7.97
C LEU A 522 -2.45 -36.27 -8.44
N ASN A 523 -1.96 -35.03 -8.54
CA ASN A 523 -0.59 -34.72 -8.92
C ASN A 523 0.45 -35.07 -7.84
N PHE A 524 0.00 -35.35 -6.62
CA PHE A 524 0.86 -35.72 -5.50
C PHE A 524 1.03 -37.23 -5.34
N PHE A 525 0.40 -38.03 -6.20
CA PHE A 525 0.51 -39.49 -6.21
C PHE A 525 1.27 -39.98 -7.43
N ASN A 526 1.97 -41.11 -7.28
CA ASN A 526 2.60 -41.81 -8.39
C ASN A 526 1.55 -42.34 -9.41
N GLU A 527 1.98 -42.67 -10.61
CA GLU A 527 1.09 -43.13 -11.68
C GLU A 527 0.27 -44.38 -11.30
N LYS A 528 0.86 -45.28 -10.54
CA LYS A 528 0.22 -46.54 -10.12
C LYS A 528 -0.92 -46.26 -9.15
N ASP A 529 -0.68 -45.53 -8.09
CA ASP A 529 -1.69 -45.25 -7.05
C ASP A 529 -2.79 -44.30 -7.59
N ARG A 530 -2.39 -43.35 -8.45
CA ARG A 530 -3.32 -42.48 -9.18
C ARG A 530 -4.26 -43.27 -10.10
N GLY A 531 -3.71 -44.23 -10.85
CA GLY A 531 -4.49 -45.12 -11.72
C GLY A 531 -5.43 -46.04 -10.96
N ASN A 532 -4.95 -46.57 -9.83
CA ASN A 532 -5.73 -47.46 -8.98
C ASN A 532 -6.78 -46.76 -8.12
N ARG A 533 -6.64 -45.46 -7.88
CA ARG A 533 -7.46 -44.66 -6.95
C ARG A 533 -7.35 -45.08 -5.48
N TYR A 534 -6.30 -45.81 -5.09
CA TYR A 534 -6.00 -46.21 -3.73
C TYR A 534 -4.49 -46.38 -3.51
N ILE A 535 -4.08 -46.35 -2.23
CA ILE A 535 -2.74 -46.64 -1.77
C ILE A 535 -2.73 -48.03 -1.11
N THR A 536 -1.73 -48.86 -1.39
CA THR A 536 -1.46 -50.05 -0.61
C THR A 536 -0.41 -49.72 0.44
N ALA A 537 -0.79 -49.73 1.69
CA ALA A 537 0.07 -49.37 2.81
C ALA A 537 -0.11 -50.34 4.01
N THR A 538 0.82 -50.28 4.93
CA THR A 538 0.75 -51.05 6.19
C THR A 538 0.06 -50.18 7.25
N ASP A 539 -0.96 -50.71 7.89
CA ASP A 539 -1.65 -50.02 9.00
C ASP A 539 -0.80 -49.96 10.26
N ARG A 540 -1.29 -49.25 11.29
CA ARG A 540 -0.59 -49.13 12.59
C ARG A 540 -0.43 -50.44 13.38
N TYR A 541 -1.03 -51.50 12.92
CA TYR A 541 -0.90 -52.86 13.49
C TYR A 541 -0.01 -53.79 12.68
N GLY A 542 0.67 -53.24 11.64
CA GLY A 542 1.57 -54.02 10.79
C GLY A 542 0.88 -54.84 9.70
N LYS A 543 -0.44 -54.59 9.44
CA LYS A 543 -1.22 -55.36 8.47
C LYS A 543 -1.33 -54.53 7.16
N ASN A 544 -1.02 -55.14 6.03
CA ASN A 544 -1.20 -54.51 4.73
C ASN A 544 -2.68 -54.29 4.44
N GLY A 545 -3.06 -53.09 4.05
CA GLY A 545 -4.39 -52.69 3.70
C GLY A 545 -4.43 -51.83 2.43
N ILE A 546 -5.63 -51.65 1.90
CA ILE A 546 -5.93 -50.78 0.78
C ILE A 546 -6.65 -49.57 1.35
N PHE A 547 -6.13 -48.37 1.08
CA PHE A 547 -6.65 -47.11 1.61
C PHE A 547 -6.98 -46.17 0.45
N PRO A 548 -8.14 -45.49 0.49
CA PRO A 548 -8.46 -44.47 -0.51
C PRO A 548 -7.38 -43.38 -0.55
N LEU A 549 -7.27 -42.70 -1.70
CA LEU A 549 -6.43 -41.52 -1.81
C LEU A 549 -6.89 -40.42 -0.85
N THR A 550 -5.98 -39.51 -0.51
CA THR A 550 -6.31 -38.35 0.35
C THR A 550 -7.45 -37.55 -0.25
N SER A 551 -8.49 -37.29 0.56
CA SER A 551 -9.66 -36.48 0.25
C SER A 551 -9.80 -35.33 1.25
N LEU A 552 -10.72 -34.42 1.00
CA LEU A 552 -10.97 -33.26 1.86
C LEU A 552 -12.38 -33.32 2.45
N SER A 553 -12.47 -33.44 3.75
CA SER A 553 -13.72 -33.40 4.51
C SER A 553 -13.97 -32.02 5.09
N ILE A 554 -15.13 -31.38 4.81
CA ILE A 554 -15.48 -30.06 5.33
C ILE A 554 -16.73 -30.15 6.21
N ALA A 555 -16.59 -29.79 7.48
CA ALA A 555 -17.68 -29.74 8.43
C ALA A 555 -17.94 -28.30 8.87
N GLY A 556 -19.17 -27.81 8.77
CA GLY A 556 -19.49 -26.41 9.06
C GLY A 556 -20.70 -26.19 9.94
N ILE A 557 -20.71 -25.08 10.67
CA ILE A 557 -21.89 -24.53 11.35
C ILE A 557 -22.17 -23.13 10.82
N TYR A 558 -23.45 -22.77 10.71
CA TYR A 558 -23.89 -21.48 10.23
C TYR A 558 -24.94 -20.88 11.18
N GLY A 559 -24.75 -19.63 11.58
CA GLY A 559 -25.71 -18.90 12.43
C GLY A 559 -25.05 -17.91 13.36
N GLU A 560 -25.85 -17.42 14.34
CA GLU A 560 -25.35 -16.67 15.48
C GLU A 560 -24.92 -17.67 16.56
N LEU A 561 -23.71 -17.51 17.11
CA LEU A 561 -23.15 -18.45 18.08
C LEU A 561 -23.69 -18.18 19.51
N ASN A 562 -24.99 -17.91 19.64
CA ASN A 562 -25.61 -17.51 20.91
C ASN A 562 -25.48 -18.56 22.04
N ASN A 563 -25.38 -19.83 21.66
CA ASN A 563 -25.26 -20.96 22.59
C ASN A 563 -23.80 -21.34 22.92
N CYS A 564 -22.82 -20.58 22.38
CA CYS A 564 -21.40 -20.81 22.62
C CYS A 564 -20.81 -19.66 23.43
N SER A 565 -20.13 -19.98 24.51
CA SER A 565 -19.45 -19.02 25.39
C SER A 565 -17.95 -18.90 25.06
N ASN A 566 -17.40 -19.87 24.34
CA ASN A 566 -15.99 -19.96 24.02
C ASN A 566 -15.73 -20.77 22.72
N SER A 567 -14.51 -20.72 22.24
CA SER A 567 -14.08 -21.43 21.01
C SER A 567 -14.12 -22.95 21.14
N GLN A 568 -13.99 -23.49 22.35
CA GLN A 568 -14.04 -24.96 22.59
C GLN A 568 -15.45 -25.50 22.36
N GLU A 569 -16.48 -24.77 22.79
CA GLU A 569 -17.89 -25.16 22.57
C GLU A 569 -18.25 -25.15 21.07
N VAL A 570 -17.70 -24.20 20.32
CA VAL A 570 -17.80 -24.18 18.84
C VAL A 570 -17.17 -25.45 18.25
N GLY A 571 -15.98 -25.83 18.72
CA GLY A 571 -15.31 -27.07 18.29
C GLY A 571 -16.15 -28.32 18.60
N VAL A 572 -16.80 -28.38 19.75
CA VAL A 572 -17.70 -29.50 20.13
C VAL A 572 -18.93 -29.56 19.20
N ALA A 573 -19.52 -28.40 18.87
CA ALA A 573 -20.66 -28.34 17.95
C ALA A 573 -20.30 -28.87 16.54
N VAL A 574 -19.11 -28.55 16.06
CA VAL A 574 -18.64 -29.02 14.73
C VAL A 574 -18.20 -30.49 14.76
N ALA A 575 -17.70 -31.00 15.90
CA ALA A 575 -17.18 -32.38 16.00
C ALA A 575 -18.20 -33.46 15.64
N ALA A 576 -19.49 -33.25 15.91
CA ALA A 576 -20.55 -34.17 15.51
C ALA A 576 -20.68 -34.22 13.96
N ILE A 577 -20.65 -33.06 13.29
CA ILE A 577 -20.73 -32.95 11.85
C ILE A 577 -19.45 -33.54 11.19
N LYS A 578 -18.28 -33.28 11.79
CA LYS A 578 -17.01 -33.87 11.35
C LYS A 578 -17.04 -35.40 11.30
N LYS A 579 -17.70 -36.06 12.29
CA LYS A 579 -17.89 -37.50 12.26
C LYS A 579 -18.79 -37.97 11.11
N GLU A 580 -19.84 -37.21 10.80
CA GLU A 580 -20.75 -37.54 9.69
C GLU A 580 -20.04 -37.46 8.33
N VAL A 581 -19.33 -36.36 8.05
CA VAL A 581 -18.61 -36.19 6.78
C VAL A 581 -17.50 -37.20 6.61
N LYS A 582 -16.77 -37.58 7.67
CA LYS A 582 -15.73 -38.62 7.61
C LYS A 582 -16.23 -40.04 7.36
N CYS A 583 -17.54 -40.30 7.46
CA CYS A 583 -18.13 -41.57 7.06
C CYS A 583 -18.39 -41.66 5.53
N VAL A 584 -18.30 -40.54 4.81
CA VAL A 584 -18.49 -40.48 3.35
C VAL A 584 -17.16 -40.76 2.67
N LEU A 585 -17.14 -41.65 1.67
CA LEU A 585 -15.95 -41.92 0.88
C LEU A 585 -15.70 -40.78 -0.13
N GLY A 586 -14.51 -40.20 -0.08
CA GLY A 586 -14.11 -39.08 -0.93
C GLY A 586 -14.40 -37.71 -0.33
N SER A 587 -14.03 -36.64 -1.04
CA SER A 587 -14.21 -35.28 -0.55
C SER A 587 -15.70 -34.91 -0.48
N CYS A 588 -16.12 -34.37 0.67
CA CYS A 588 -17.52 -33.97 0.89
C CYS A 588 -17.59 -32.80 1.88
N TYR A 589 -18.75 -32.15 1.94
CA TYR A 589 -19.04 -31.13 2.95
C TYR A 589 -20.44 -31.29 3.58
N SER A 590 -20.59 -30.74 4.77
CA SER A 590 -21.89 -30.59 5.43
C SER A 590 -21.88 -29.35 6.31
N ILE A 591 -22.86 -28.47 6.14
CA ILE A 591 -23.07 -27.27 6.95
C ILE A 591 -24.41 -27.39 7.67
N LYS A 592 -24.43 -27.24 9.02
CA LYS A 592 -25.67 -27.25 9.80
C LYS A 592 -25.94 -25.86 10.37
N GLN A 593 -27.20 -25.44 10.31
CA GLN A 593 -27.62 -24.21 10.94
C GLN A 593 -27.67 -24.38 12.46
N VAL A 594 -27.15 -23.38 13.17
CA VAL A 594 -27.20 -23.26 14.63
C VAL A 594 -27.93 -21.96 14.98
N ASN A 595 -28.76 -22.02 16.04
CA ASN A 595 -29.54 -20.88 16.51
C ASN A 595 -28.83 -20.16 17.67
#